data_dea7c2ad1ef2bc846c99caf8fe77d065
#
_entry.id   dea7c2ad1ef2bc846c99caf8fe77d065
#
_cell.length_a   1.000
_cell.length_b   1.000
_cell.length_c   1.000
_cell.angle_alpha   90.00
_cell.angle_beta   90.00
_cell.angle_gamma   90.00
#
_symmetry.space_group_name_H-M   'P 1'
#
loop_
_entity.id
_entity.type
_entity.pdbx_description
1 polymer ?
#
loop_
_entity_poly.entity_id
_entity_poly.type
_entity_poly.pdbx_seq_one_letter_code
_entity_poly.pdbx_strand_id
1 'polypeptide(L)'
;MAIVYLNPVSATTNTNWDSSTVSELDQGETSNTWQSTNQPADLVVTLDDFDYAGLGASSITSVQLILVGNYDARSGFWTANTEIQNSGGTALYSENLTVPAGRTASTLSGTVRTTSDGSTAWTDSDLDGMRTRVLSLNCSDKGQMVQFYIKVIYETGYGNAVNGVAAANISKINGVATASISKVNGV
;
A
#
# COMPACT_ATOMS: atom_id res chain seq x y z
N MET A 1 -13.51 -4.83 10.66
CA MET A 1 -12.40 -4.08 10.02
C MET A 1 -11.17 -4.97 10.04
N ALA A 2 -10.58 -5.23 8.91
CA ALA A 2 -9.39 -6.07 8.74
C ALA A 2 -8.30 -5.30 7.97
N ILE A 3 -7.08 -5.81 7.95
CA ILE A 3 -5.93 -5.19 7.29
C ILE A 3 -5.27 -6.21 6.39
N VAL A 4 -4.88 -5.78 5.20
CA VAL A 4 -3.98 -6.50 4.31
C VAL A 4 -2.91 -5.54 3.79
N TYR A 5 -1.77 -6.07 3.37
CA TYR A 5 -0.68 -5.33 2.79
C TYR A 5 -0.48 -5.79 1.35
N LEU A 6 -0.46 -4.84 0.40
CA LEU A 6 -0.13 -5.10 -0.99
C LEU A 6 1.36 -4.83 -1.17
N ASN A 7 2.10 -5.89 -1.47
CA ASN A 7 3.55 -5.87 -1.57
C ASN A 7 4.02 -5.73 -3.03
N PRO A 8 5.20 -5.18 -3.27
CA PRO A 8 5.78 -5.08 -4.60
C PRO A 8 6.03 -6.46 -5.23
N VAL A 9 5.52 -6.69 -6.43
CA VAL A 9 5.75 -7.92 -7.20
C VAL A 9 6.67 -7.74 -8.39
N SER A 10 6.72 -6.52 -8.98
CA SER A 10 7.61 -6.21 -10.08
C SER A 10 7.95 -4.73 -10.16
N ALA A 11 9.16 -4.40 -10.64
CA ALA A 11 9.54 -3.03 -10.98
C ALA A 11 9.22 -2.76 -12.44
N THR A 12 8.51 -1.65 -12.72
CA THR A 12 8.27 -1.15 -14.08
C THR A 12 9.26 -0.05 -14.47
N THR A 13 9.78 0.67 -13.50
CA THR A 13 10.85 1.66 -13.66
C THR A 13 11.81 1.53 -12.49
N ASN A 14 13.10 1.45 -12.77
CA ASN A 14 14.15 1.49 -11.76
C ASN A 14 15.34 2.30 -12.33
N THR A 15 15.47 3.55 -11.88
CA THR A 15 16.54 4.44 -12.32
C THR A 15 17.33 4.91 -11.10
N ASN A 16 18.63 4.68 -11.12
CA ASN A 16 19.57 5.07 -10.06
C ASN A 16 19.34 4.44 -8.67
N TRP A 17 18.53 3.39 -8.56
CA TRP A 17 18.46 2.56 -7.37
C TRP A 17 19.41 1.38 -7.51
N ASP A 18 20.12 1.03 -6.45
CA ASP A 18 21.20 0.04 -6.48
C ASP A 18 20.68 -1.42 -6.55
N SER A 19 19.46 -1.69 -6.06
CA SER A 19 18.86 -3.03 -6.09
C SER A 19 17.93 -3.23 -7.28
N SER A 20 17.79 -4.47 -7.71
CA SER A 20 16.87 -4.90 -8.79
C SER A 20 15.76 -5.83 -8.31
N THR A 21 15.77 -6.25 -7.04
CA THR A 21 14.84 -7.28 -6.52
C THR A 21 13.78 -6.63 -5.65
N VAL A 22 12.58 -6.50 -6.17
CA VAL A 22 11.47 -5.78 -5.50
C VAL A 22 10.90 -6.50 -4.27
N SER A 23 11.03 -7.83 -4.18
CA SER A 23 10.63 -8.60 -2.99
C SER A 23 11.38 -8.19 -1.71
N GLU A 24 12.48 -7.46 -1.86
CA GLU A 24 13.22 -6.86 -0.74
C GLU A 24 12.52 -5.62 -0.14
N LEU A 25 11.42 -5.17 -0.74
CA LEU A 25 10.60 -4.05 -0.26
C LEU A 25 9.30 -4.48 0.41
N ASP A 26 9.11 -5.77 0.60
CA ASP A 26 7.89 -6.33 1.19
C ASP A 26 7.71 -5.90 2.65
N GLN A 27 6.47 -5.92 3.09
CA GLN A 27 6.14 -5.68 4.48
C GLN A 27 6.79 -6.75 5.38
N GLY A 28 7.54 -6.32 6.37
CA GLY A 28 8.27 -7.21 7.28
C GLY A 28 9.74 -7.41 6.95
N GLU A 29 10.20 -6.97 5.76
CA GLU A 29 11.63 -6.99 5.44
C GLU A 29 12.43 -6.07 6.38
N THR A 30 13.64 -6.53 6.76
CA THR A 30 14.51 -5.81 7.69
C THR A 30 15.90 -5.51 7.09
N SER A 31 16.18 -5.99 5.89
CA SER A 31 17.46 -5.78 5.21
C SER A 31 17.47 -4.46 4.44
N ASN A 32 18.54 -3.71 4.56
CA ASN A 32 18.71 -2.43 3.87
C ASN A 32 19.19 -2.66 2.43
N THR A 33 18.26 -2.90 1.53
CA THR A 33 18.63 -3.37 0.21
C THR A 33 18.52 -2.32 -0.87
N TRP A 34 17.56 -1.42 -0.76
CA TRP A 34 17.35 -0.39 -1.77
C TRP A 34 18.06 0.92 -1.37
N GLN A 35 19.07 1.29 -2.14
CA GLN A 35 19.81 2.51 -1.93
C GLN A 35 19.73 3.39 -3.17
N SER A 36 19.46 4.68 -2.99
CA SER A 36 19.65 5.65 -4.05
C SER A 36 21.05 6.24 -3.99
N THR A 37 21.61 6.55 -5.15
CA THR A 37 22.84 7.35 -5.25
C THR A 37 22.54 8.84 -5.04
N ASN A 38 23.55 9.71 -5.06
CA ASN A 38 23.45 11.17 -4.93
C ASN A 38 22.64 11.86 -6.06
N GLN A 39 21.88 11.12 -6.84
CA GLN A 39 21.12 11.61 -7.98
C GLN A 39 19.63 11.33 -7.76
N PRO A 40 18.74 12.08 -8.41
CA PRO A 40 17.34 11.71 -8.42
C PRO A 40 17.18 10.26 -8.86
N ALA A 41 16.53 9.46 -8.04
CA ALA A 41 16.29 8.05 -8.30
C ALA A 41 14.77 7.84 -8.40
N ASP A 42 14.33 7.10 -9.41
CA ASP A 42 12.92 6.85 -9.70
C ASP A 42 12.66 5.35 -9.70
N LEU A 43 11.71 4.92 -8.87
CA LEU A 43 11.24 3.55 -8.81
C LEU A 43 9.73 3.53 -8.92
N VAL A 44 9.23 2.76 -9.87
CA VAL A 44 7.81 2.42 -10.00
C VAL A 44 7.67 0.91 -9.85
N VAL A 45 6.86 0.47 -8.93
CA VAL A 45 6.56 -0.94 -8.70
C VAL A 45 5.08 -1.22 -8.90
N THR A 46 4.78 -2.40 -9.44
CA THR A 46 3.44 -2.98 -9.44
C THR A 46 3.29 -3.79 -8.16
N LEU A 47 2.16 -3.65 -7.51
CA LEU A 47 1.81 -4.37 -6.29
C LEU A 47 1.06 -5.67 -6.62
N ASP A 48 1.02 -6.59 -5.65
CA ASP A 48 0.13 -7.74 -5.70
C ASP A 48 -1.34 -7.30 -5.71
N ASP A 49 -2.20 -8.15 -6.23
CA ASP A 49 -3.62 -7.85 -6.34
C ASP A 49 -4.33 -8.01 -4.98
N PHE A 50 -5.37 -7.21 -4.79
CA PHE A 50 -6.23 -7.32 -3.62
C PHE A 50 -7.26 -8.43 -3.86
N ASP A 51 -7.11 -9.57 -3.19
CA ASP A 51 -8.06 -10.67 -3.30
C ASP A 51 -9.35 -10.39 -2.51
N TYR A 52 -10.20 -9.53 -3.06
CA TYR A 52 -11.45 -9.08 -2.46
C TYR A 52 -12.36 -10.25 -2.05
N ALA A 53 -12.49 -11.23 -2.92
CA ALA A 53 -13.34 -12.39 -2.70
C ALA A 53 -12.74 -13.36 -1.68
N GLY A 54 -11.46 -13.70 -1.80
CA GLY A 54 -10.76 -14.60 -0.89
C GLY A 54 -10.62 -14.05 0.53
N LEU A 55 -10.50 -12.73 0.66
CA LEU A 55 -10.49 -12.04 1.96
C LEU A 55 -11.90 -11.84 2.55
N GLY A 56 -12.96 -12.15 1.80
CA GLY A 56 -14.34 -11.91 2.22
C GLY A 56 -14.64 -10.42 2.44
N ALA A 57 -13.97 -9.55 1.69
CA ALA A 57 -14.16 -8.12 1.80
C ALA A 57 -15.56 -7.73 1.34
N SER A 58 -16.17 -6.74 2.00
CA SER A 58 -17.45 -6.16 1.64
C SER A 58 -17.34 -4.69 1.24
N SER A 59 -16.32 -4.02 1.72
CA SER A 59 -15.97 -2.66 1.32
C SER A 59 -14.51 -2.36 1.69
N ILE A 60 -13.86 -1.51 0.91
CA ILE A 60 -12.53 -0.97 1.20
C ILE A 60 -12.72 0.35 1.93
N THR A 61 -12.21 0.43 3.15
CA THR A 61 -12.38 1.60 4.02
C THR A 61 -11.31 2.65 3.73
N SER A 62 -10.06 2.22 3.55
CA SER A 62 -8.97 3.14 3.26
C SER A 62 -7.74 2.45 2.70
N VAL A 63 -6.93 3.25 2.01
CA VAL A 63 -5.63 2.88 1.44
C VAL A 63 -4.59 3.86 1.97
N GLN A 64 -3.41 3.36 2.33
CA GLN A 64 -2.31 4.17 2.86
C GLN A 64 -0.97 3.65 2.37
N LEU A 65 -0.16 4.52 1.79
CA LEU A 65 1.20 4.19 1.39
C LEU A 65 2.11 4.18 2.62
N ILE A 66 2.98 3.17 2.70
CA ILE A 66 3.98 3.02 3.76
C ILE A 66 5.36 2.96 3.12
N LEU A 67 6.26 3.79 3.60
CA LEU A 67 7.67 3.78 3.27
C LEU A 67 8.47 3.61 4.56
N VAL A 68 9.34 2.62 4.60
CA VAL A 68 10.32 2.46 5.69
C VAL A 68 11.70 2.72 5.11
N GLY A 69 12.41 3.66 5.69
CA GLY A 69 13.71 4.03 5.18
C GLY A 69 14.55 4.83 6.16
N ASN A 70 15.79 5.07 5.77
CA ASN A 70 16.71 5.93 6.50
C ASN A 70 17.53 6.80 5.51
N TYR A 71 18.19 7.79 6.05
CA TYR A 71 19.11 8.64 5.31
C TYR A 71 20.48 8.55 5.98
N ASP A 72 21.44 7.90 5.32
CA ASP A 72 22.77 7.64 5.90
C ASP A 72 23.65 8.91 5.88
N ALA A 73 23.18 9.94 6.56
CA ALA A 73 23.91 11.19 6.79
C ALA A 73 23.90 11.54 8.27
N ARG A 74 24.86 12.37 8.68
CA ARG A 74 24.94 12.85 10.07
C ARG A 74 23.88 13.89 10.42
N SER A 75 23.36 14.58 9.42
CA SER A 75 22.34 15.61 9.56
C SER A 75 21.59 15.82 8.24
N GLY A 76 20.40 16.38 8.31
CA GLY A 76 19.57 16.62 7.13
C GLY A 76 18.41 15.64 7.03
N PHE A 77 17.93 15.47 5.84
CA PHE A 77 16.80 14.58 5.51
C PHE A 77 16.83 14.24 4.03
N TRP A 78 16.20 13.14 3.69
CA TRP A 78 15.87 12.78 2.33
C TRP A 78 14.37 13.02 2.08
N THR A 79 14.02 13.67 0.98
CA THR A 79 12.63 13.83 0.56
C THR A 79 12.31 12.80 -0.51
N ALA A 80 11.32 11.96 -0.23
CA ALA A 80 10.71 11.05 -1.17
C ALA A 80 9.39 11.66 -1.65
N ASN A 81 9.28 11.99 -2.93
CA ASN A 81 8.00 12.21 -3.57
C ASN A 81 7.40 10.84 -3.88
N THR A 82 6.27 10.53 -3.27
CA THR A 82 5.59 9.23 -3.41
C THR A 82 4.26 9.38 -4.09
N GLU A 83 3.89 8.39 -4.90
CA GLU A 83 2.62 8.36 -5.60
C GLU A 83 1.94 7.00 -5.41
N ILE A 84 0.61 7.05 -5.30
CA ILE A 84 -0.27 5.91 -5.55
C ILE A 84 -0.79 6.08 -6.97
N GLN A 85 -0.60 5.07 -7.82
CA GLN A 85 -0.98 5.10 -9.23
C GLN A 85 -1.95 3.97 -9.53
N ASN A 86 -2.86 4.19 -10.51
CA ASN A 86 -3.67 3.10 -11.05
C ASN A 86 -2.80 2.12 -11.88
N SER A 87 -3.40 1.04 -12.35
CA SER A 87 -2.74 0.03 -13.20
C SER A 87 -2.15 0.59 -14.51
N GLY A 88 -2.69 1.68 -15.02
CA GLY A 88 -2.19 2.41 -16.19
C GLY A 88 -1.01 3.35 -15.91
N GLY A 89 -0.63 3.53 -14.63
CA GLY A 89 0.46 4.43 -14.22
C GLY A 89 0.04 5.89 -14.05
N THR A 90 -1.26 6.19 -14.03
CA THR A 90 -1.75 7.54 -13.71
C THR A 90 -1.75 7.73 -12.20
N ALA A 91 -1.13 8.82 -11.73
CA ALA A 91 -1.12 9.16 -10.32
C ALA A 91 -2.54 9.51 -9.84
N LEU A 92 -3.01 8.77 -8.85
CA LEU A 92 -4.24 9.06 -8.11
C LEU A 92 -3.95 10.03 -6.97
N TYR A 93 -2.83 9.82 -6.29
CA TYR A 93 -2.36 10.66 -5.19
C TYR A 93 -0.85 10.83 -5.26
N SER A 94 -0.38 12.01 -4.87
CA SER A 94 1.04 12.33 -4.72
C SER A 94 1.27 13.08 -3.41
N GLU A 95 2.34 12.75 -2.71
CA GLU A 95 2.74 13.44 -1.48
C GLU A 95 4.25 13.32 -1.24
N ASN A 96 4.79 14.24 -0.44
CA ASN A 96 6.19 14.20 -0.05
C ASN A 96 6.32 13.62 1.36
N LEU A 97 7.14 12.58 1.49
CA LEU A 97 7.55 12.02 2.78
C LEU A 97 8.98 12.43 3.08
N THR A 98 9.23 12.83 4.32
CA THR A 98 10.55 13.27 4.76
C THR A 98 11.19 12.18 5.63
N VAL A 99 12.23 11.55 5.11
CA VAL A 99 13.01 10.54 5.82
C VAL A 99 14.10 11.24 6.62
N PRO A 100 14.09 11.14 7.96
CA PRO A 100 15.08 11.81 8.80
C PRO A 100 16.46 11.18 8.65
N ALA A 101 17.50 11.98 8.94
CA ALA A 101 18.86 11.47 9.05
C ALA A 101 18.98 10.46 10.19
N GLY A 102 19.77 9.42 9.96
CA GLY A 102 20.06 8.38 10.94
C GLY A 102 20.33 7.05 10.30
N ARG A 103 20.94 6.14 11.06
CA ARG A 103 21.24 4.78 10.60
C ARG A 103 20.11 3.79 10.87
N THR A 104 19.11 4.21 11.61
CA THR A 104 17.94 3.38 11.92
C THR A 104 16.80 3.78 10.98
N ALA A 105 16.20 2.80 10.33
CA ALA A 105 15.07 3.02 9.45
C ALA A 105 13.87 3.55 10.23
N SER A 106 13.19 4.53 9.68
CA SER A 106 11.95 5.13 10.19
C SER A 106 10.77 4.73 9.31
N THR A 107 9.67 4.39 9.95
CA THR A 107 8.41 4.14 9.23
C THR A 107 7.70 5.47 8.98
N LEU A 108 7.45 5.75 7.72
CA LEU A 108 6.71 6.91 7.25
C LEU A 108 5.39 6.43 6.67
N SER A 109 4.32 6.99 7.19
CA SER A 109 2.98 6.71 6.70
C SER A 109 2.48 7.91 5.90
N GLY A 110 2.12 7.66 4.67
CA GLY A 110 1.44 8.64 3.84
C GLY A 110 0.04 8.96 4.38
N THR A 111 -0.63 9.87 3.74
CA THR A 111 -2.00 10.25 4.09
C THR A 111 -2.95 9.08 3.89
N VAL A 112 -3.81 8.83 4.86
CA VAL A 112 -4.90 7.83 4.73
C VAL A 112 -5.90 8.34 3.69
N ARG A 113 -6.14 7.53 2.64
CA ARG A 113 -7.05 7.84 1.52
C ARG A 113 -8.31 6.99 1.63
N THR A 114 -9.44 7.61 1.82
CA THR A 114 -10.75 6.94 1.94
C THR A 114 -11.48 6.83 0.60
N THR A 115 -10.95 7.47 -0.44
CA THR A 115 -11.51 7.49 -1.80
C THR A 115 -10.40 7.25 -2.81
N SER A 116 -10.74 6.77 -4.01
CA SER A 116 -9.78 6.49 -5.09
C SER A 116 -9.40 7.72 -5.90
N ASP A 117 -10.26 8.74 -5.93
CA ASP A 117 -10.09 9.96 -6.74
C ASP A 117 -10.44 11.26 -6.00
N GLY A 118 -10.59 11.20 -4.67
CA GLY A 118 -11.06 12.31 -3.84
C GLY A 118 -12.59 12.35 -3.64
N SER A 119 -13.36 11.53 -4.35
CA SER A 119 -14.84 11.51 -4.27
C SER A 119 -15.44 10.11 -4.25
N THR A 120 -14.87 9.18 -4.99
CA THR A 120 -15.38 7.82 -5.20
C THR A 120 -14.76 6.85 -4.18
N ALA A 121 -15.58 6.02 -3.53
CA ALA A 121 -15.08 4.97 -2.65
C ALA A 121 -14.16 4.00 -3.42
N TRP A 122 -13.16 3.47 -2.76
CA TRP A 122 -12.28 2.46 -3.31
C TRP A 122 -13.06 1.20 -3.72
N THR A 123 -12.72 0.65 -4.87
CA THR A 123 -13.25 -0.62 -5.39
C THR A 123 -12.12 -1.64 -5.53
N ASP A 124 -12.48 -2.91 -5.69
CA ASP A 124 -11.56 -4.00 -6.01
C ASP A 124 -10.70 -3.67 -7.24
N SER A 125 -11.34 -3.26 -8.32
CA SER A 125 -10.64 -2.90 -9.56
C SER A 125 -9.71 -1.68 -9.47
N ASP A 126 -9.85 -0.83 -8.45
CA ASP A 126 -8.90 0.25 -8.21
C ASP A 126 -7.59 -0.27 -7.62
N LEU A 127 -7.64 -1.41 -6.91
CA LEU A 127 -6.48 -2.03 -6.28
C LEU A 127 -5.79 -3.05 -7.17
N ASP A 128 -6.51 -3.63 -8.15
CA ASP A 128 -5.94 -4.59 -9.09
C ASP A 128 -4.90 -3.95 -10.01
N GLY A 129 -3.67 -4.48 -9.95
CA GLY A 129 -2.54 -3.95 -10.71
C GLY A 129 -2.12 -2.54 -10.30
N MET A 130 -2.50 -2.09 -9.10
CA MET A 130 -2.09 -0.81 -8.52
C MET A 130 -0.56 -0.70 -8.53
N ARG A 131 -0.08 0.52 -8.70
CA ARG A 131 1.35 0.83 -8.67
C ARG A 131 1.65 1.86 -7.60
N THR A 132 2.86 1.81 -7.10
CA THR A 132 3.42 2.89 -6.29
C THR A 132 4.70 3.40 -6.93
N ARG A 133 4.97 4.69 -6.73
CA ARG A 133 6.19 5.34 -7.19
C ARG A 133 6.88 6.00 -6.03
N VAL A 134 8.19 5.94 -6.02
CA VAL A 134 9.04 6.79 -5.19
C VAL A 134 10.07 7.49 -6.06
N LEU A 135 10.02 8.81 -6.07
CA LEU A 135 11.03 9.67 -6.67
C LEU A 135 11.86 10.29 -5.55
N SER A 136 13.13 9.92 -5.50
CA SER A 136 14.09 10.52 -4.56
C SER A 136 14.46 11.92 -5.03
N LEU A 137 14.12 12.91 -4.22
CA LEU A 137 14.49 14.31 -4.41
C LEU A 137 15.56 14.68 -3.39
N ASN A 138 16.55 15.49 -3.75
CA ASN A 138 17.52 16.07 -2.81
C ASN A 138 18.34 15.05 -1.98
N CYS A 139 18.81 13.97 -2.59
CA CYS A 139 19.79 13.08 -1.95
C CYS A 139 21.21 13.62 -2.17
N SER A 140 21.83 14.22 -1.15
CA SER A 140 23.27 14.53 -1.16
C SER A 140 24.14 13.35 -0.69
N ASP A 141 23.52 12.38 -0.04
CA ASP A 141 24.06 11.10 0.41
C ASP A 141 23.05 9.97 0.09
N LYS A 142 23.36 8.73 0.45
CA LYS A 142 22.49 7.59 0.15
C LYS A 142 21.21 7.61 0.97
N GLY A 143 20.08 7.85 0.32
CA GLY A 143 18.77 7.49 0.85
C GLY A 143 18.59 5.97 0.76
N GLN A 144 18.16 5.32 1.82
CA GLN A 144 17.94 3.88 1.89
C GLN A 144 16.48 3.60 2.09
N MET A 145 15.90 2.72 1.30
CA MET A 145 14.55 2.23 1.42
C MET A 145 14.58 0.75 1.80
N VAL A 146 13.81 0.39 2.80
CA VAL A 146 13.74 -0.97 3.36
C VAL A 146 12.42 -1.62 3.02
N GLN A 147 11.32 -0.86 3.09
CA GLN A 147 9.98 -1.33 2.75
C GLN A 147 9.23 -0.24 1.99
N PHE A 148 8.43 -0.66 1.00
CA PHE A 148 7.60 0.24 0.22
C PHE A 148 6.35 -0.48 -0.27
N TYR A 149 5.23 -0.33 0.41
CA TYR A 149 4.01 -1.09 0.20
C TYR A 149 2.76 -0.27 0.49
N ILE A 150 1.60 -0.82 0.17
CA ILE A 150 0.30 -0.25 0.49
C ILE A 150 -0.36 -1.04 1.62
N LYS A 151 -0.87 -0.33 2.61
CA LYS A 151 -1.75 -0.85 3.64
C LYS A 151 -3.20 -0.58 3.24
N VAL A 152 -4.00 -1.64 3.14
CA VAL A 152 -5.44 -1.57 2.87
C VAL A 152 -6.20 -1.94 4.13
N ILE A 153 -7.17 -1.11 4.49
CA ILE A 153 -8.14 -1.39 5.57
C ILE A 153 -9.48 -1.64 4.91
N TYR A 154 -10.12 -2.76 5.27
CA TYR A 154 -11.37 -3.18 4.68
C TYR A 154 -12.33 -3.75 5.73
N GLU A 155 -13.62 -3.77 5.41
CA GLU A 155 -14.63 -4.47 6.18
C GLU A 155 -14.84 -5.86 5.59
N THR A 156 -15.00 -6.85 6.44
CA THR A 156 -15.42 -8.18 6.02
C THR A 156 -16.94 -8.27 6.06
N GLY A 157 -17.50 -8.91 5.05
CA GLY A 157 -18.92 -9.22 5.02
C GLY A 157 -19.29 -10.37 5.97
N TYR A 158 -20.54 -10.76 5.95
CA TYR A 158 -21.01 -11.94 6.67
C TYR A 158 -20.35 -13.20 6.10
N GLY A 159 -19.61 -13.93 6.94
CA GLY A 159 -18.74 -15.04 6.52
C GLY A 159 -19.45 -16.38 6.22
N ASN A 160 -20.77 -16.49 6.42
CA ASN A 160 -21.50 -17.76 6.28
C ASN A 160 -22.47 -17.74 5.10
N ALA A 161 -22.57 -18.84 4.37
CA ALA A 161 -23.64 -19.03 3.39
C ALA A 161 -25.02 -19.12 4.06
N VAL A 162 -26.03 -18.52 3.46
CA VAL A 162 -27.41 -18.63 3.91
C VAL A 162 -28.25 -19.23 2.79
N ASN A 163 -28.95 -20.34 3.07
CA ASN A 163 -29.77 -21.04 2.09
C ASN A 163 -29.06 -21.34 0.75
N GLY A 164 -27.76 -21.67 0.81
CA GLY A 164 -26.97 -21.97 -0.38
C GLY A 164 -26.46 -20.75 -1.15
N VAL A 165 -26.75 -19.53 -0.70
CA VAL A 165 -26.15 -18.31 -1.23
C VAL A 165 -24.83 -18.05 -0.54
N ALA A 166 -23.75 -17.94 -1.32
CA ALA A 166 -22.44 -17.65 -0.79
C ALA A 166 -22.42 -16.31 -0.03
N ALA A 167 -21.64 -16.25 1.05
CA ALA A 167 -21.54 -15.08 1.93
C ALA A 167 -21.27 -13.77 1.17
N ALA A 168 -20.38 -13.79 0.19
CA ALA A 168 -20.04 -12.62 -0.64
C ALA A 168 -21.25 -12.03 -1.41
N ASN A 169 -22.30 -12.83 -1.63
CA ASN A 169 -23.52 -12.41 -2.34
C ASN A 169 -24.66 -12.00 -1.41
N ILE A 170 -24.41 -11.98 -0.10
CA ILE A 170 -25.42 -11.63 0.90
C ILE A 170 -25.16 -10.20 1.37
N SER A 171 -25.96 -9.25 0.95
CA SER A 171 -25.83 -7.85 1.39
C SER A 171 -26.58 -7.54 2.68
N LYS A 172 -27.65 -8.30 2.98
CA LYS A 172 -28.49 -8.12 4.17
C LYS A 172 -29.05 -9.44 4.68
N ILE A 173 -29.18 -9.57 5.99
CA ILE A 173 -29.95 -10.65 6.65
C ILE A 173 -31.03 -9.99 7.50
N ASN A 174 -32.30 -10.34 7.25
CA ASN A 174 -33.43 -9.74 7.94
C ASN A 174 -33.42 -8.20 7.94
N GLY A 175 -32.98 -7.59 6.83
CA GLY A 175 -32.90 -6.14 6.69
C GLY A 175 -31.66 -5.47 7.31
N VAL A 176 -30.87 -6.21 8.06
CA VAL A 176 -29.60 -5.70 8.63
C VAL A 176 -28.47 -5.94 7.64
N ALA A 177 -27.69 -4.92 7.33
CA ALA A 177 -26.52 -5.04 6.45
C ALA A 177 -25.53 -6.05 7.04
N THR A 178 -24.96 -6.93 6.21
CA THR A 178 -24.05 -7.99 6.67
C THR A 178 -22.77 -7.45 7.31
N ALA A 179 -22.28 -6.29 6.87
CA ALA A 179 -21.18 -5.57 7.52
C ALA A 179 -21.45 -5.18 8.99
N SER A 180 -22.72 -5.12 9.38
CA SER A 180 -23.14 -4.79 10.75
C SER A 180 -23.48 -6.02 11.61
N ILE A 181 -23.32 -7.23 11.06
CA ILE A 181 -23.63 -8.48 11.77
C ILE A 181 -22.36 -9.07 12.34
N SER A 182 -22.17 -8.97 13.64
CA SER A 182 -21.04 -9.58 14.34
C SER A 182 -21.28 -11.04 14.74
N LYS A 183 -22.54 -11.45 14.90
CA LYS A 183 -22.93 -12.80 15.30
C LYS A 183 -24.37 -13.10 14.90
N VAL A 184 -24.62 -14.32 14.44
CA VAL A 184 -25.95 -14.88 14.24
C VAL A 184 -26.18 -16.00 15.23
N ASN A 185 -27.32 -16.03 15.92
CA ASN A 185 -27.64 -17.08 16.88
C ASN A 185 -27.69 -18.45 16.20
N GLY A 186 -26.93 -19.41 16.72
CA GLY A 186 -26.91 -20.79 16.27
C GLY A 186 -25.77 -21.18 15.33
N VAL A 187 -24.77 -20.32 15.13
CA VAL A 187 -23.53 -20.62 14.41
C VAL A 187 -22.34 -20.26 15.28
#